data_515043552c4c0bcbb4ee8f5fd27984c3
#
_entry.id   515043552c4c0bcbb4ee8f5fd27984c3
#
_cell.length_a   1.000
_cell.length_b   1.000
_cell.length_c   1.000
_cell.angle_alpha   90.00
_cell.angle_beta   90.00
_cell.angle_gamma   90.00
#
_symmetry.space_group_name_H-M   'P 1'
#
loop_
_entity.id
_entity.type
_entity.pdbx_description
1 polymer ?
#
loop_
_entity_poly.entity_id
_entity_poly.type
_entity_poly.pdbx_seq_one_letter_code
_entity_poly.pdbx_strand_id
1 'polypeptide(L)'
;MAIEYLGLSEINGPLVVLEGVKNASYEEIVSFRMDDGTEKLGRIIEIYEDKAVIQVFEGTDNMSLGNTHTRLSGHPMEIGLSPEILGRTFNGIGQPIDGLGEITPEVSLNINGLPLNPVTREYPRNYINTGISAIDGLTTLIRGQKLPIFSGNGLPHDKLAAQIVRQASLGADSDENFAIVFAAMGVKYDVAEFFRRTFEESGASDHVVMFLNLANDPTVERLLTPKIALTAAEYLAFEKGMHILVILTDITSFCEAMREVSSSKGEIPSRKGYPGYLYSELATLYERAGIVSGGTGSVTQIPILTMPNDDITHPIPDLTGYITDCLLYTSPSPRDRTRSRMPSSA
;
A
#
# COMPACT_ATOMS: atom_id res chain seq x y z
N MET A 1 -22.46 -21.78 11.12
CA MET A 1 -21.70 -23.03 10.98
C MET A 1 -20.78 -22.81 9.79
N ALA A 2 -19.47 -22.73 9.99
CA ALA A 2 -18.54 -22.53 8.88
C ALA A 2 -18.53 -23.80 8.02
N ILE A 3 -18.74 -23.64 6.73
CA ILE A 3 -18.68 -24.75 5.77
C ILE A 3 -17.22 -24.93 5.41
N GLU A 4 -16.71 -26.14 5.55
CA GLU A 4 -15.36 -26.52 5.13
C GLU A 4 -15.48 -27.36 3.86
N TYR A 5 -14.69 -26.99 2.87
CA TYR A 5 -14.61 -27.69 1.58
C TYR A 5 -13.30 -28.47 1.52
N LEU A 6 -13.35 -29.68 1.00
CA LEU A 6 -12.17 -30.53 0.82
C LEU A 6 -11.81 -30.60 -0.67
N GLY A 7 -10.56 -30.33 -0.96
CA GLY A 7 -10.01 -30.34 -2.32
C GLY A 7 -10.25 -29.06 -3.10
N LEU A 8 -9.49 -28.92 -4.18
CA LEU A 8 -9.52 -27.81 -5.12
C LEU A 8 -9.73 -28.38 -6.51
N SER A 9 -10.43 -27.67 -7.40
CA SER A 9 -10.65 -28.12 -8.78
C SER A 9 -9.46 -27.83 -9.66
N GLU A 10 -8.80 -26.67 -9.45
CA GLU A 10 -7.70 -26.20 -10.30
C GLU A 10 -6.76 -25.30 -9.50
N ILE A 11 -5.46 -25.34 -9.84
CA ILE A 11 -4.43 -24.41 -9.34
C ILE A 11 -3.73 -23.82 -10.56
N ASN A 12 -3.75 -22.50 -10.69
CA ASN A 12 -3.15 -21.76 -11.79
C ASN A 12 -2.40 -20.51 -11.28
N GLY A 13 -1.07 -20.65 -11.13
CA GLY A 13 -0.25 -19.61 -10.52
C GLY A 13 -0.75 -19.25 -9.11
N PRO A 14 -1.03 -17.98 -8.81
CA PRO A 14 -1.53 -17.57 -7.49
C PRO A 14 -3.04 -17.80 -7.31
N LEU A 15 -3.70 -18.42 -8.30
CA LEU A 15 -5.14 -18.62 -8.31
C LEU A 15 -5.49 -20.08 -8.07
N VAL A 16 -6.55 -20.30 -7.31
CA VAL A 16 -7.16 -21.62 -7.11
C VAL A 16 -8.66 -21.55 -7.40
N VAL A 17 -9.20 -22.64 -7.91
CA VAL A 17 -10.64 -22.77 -8.20
C VAL A 17 -11.24 -23.77 -7.23
N LEU A 18 -12.31 -23.35 -6.54
CA LEU A 18 -13.12 -24.16 -5.66
C LEU A 18 -14.49 -24.36 -6.28
N GLU A 19 -14.97 -25.61 -6.40
CA GLU A 19 -16.28 -25.95 -6.93
C GLU A 19 -17.27 -26.34 -5.82
N GLY A 20 -18.56 -26.25 -6.12
CA GLY A 20 -19.64 -26.60 -5.20
C GLY A 20 -19.83 -25.57 -4.09
N VAL A 21 -19.37 -24.34 -4.30
CA VAL A 21 -19.40 -23.28 -3.29
C VAL A 21 -20.81 -22.71 -3.16
N LYS A 22 -21.28 -22.64 -1.92
CA LYS A 22 -22.58 -22.04 -1.60
C LYS A 22 -22.37 -20.79 -0.73
N ASN A 23 -23.08 -19.71 -1.05
CA ASN A 23 -23.07 -18.45 -0.29
C ASN A 23 -21.70 -17.76 -0.21
N ALA A 24 -20.87 -17.88 -1.23
CA ALA A 24 -19.63 -17.12 -1.34
C ALA A 24 -19.92 -15.66 -1.68
N SER A 25 -19.12 -14.76 -1.13
CA SER A 25 -19.19 -13.33 -1.41
C SER A 25 -17.93 -12.85 -2.11
N TYR A 26 -18.04 -11.83 -2.96
CA TYR A 26 -16.90 -11.18 -3.59
C TYR A 26 -16.02 -10.51 -2.52
N GLU A 27 -14.69 -10.59 -2.67
CA GLU A 27 -13.68 -10.10 -1.72
C GLU A 27 -13.66 -10.83 -0.36
N GLU A 28 -14.44 -11.89 -0.20
CA GLU A 28 -14.45 -12.69 1.02
C GLU A 28 -13.11 -13.39 1.25
N ILE A 29 -12.64 -13.37 2.49
CA ILE A 29 -11.43 -14.07 2.89
C ILE A 29 -11.67 -15.56 3.02
N VAL A 30 -10.70 -16.31 2.57
CA VAL A 30 -10.67 -17.77 2.59
C VAL A 30 -9.40 -18.24 3.27
N SER A 31 -9.52 -19.16 4.22
CA SER A 31 -8.37 -19.84 4.81
C SER A 31 -8.21 -21.23 4.20
N PHE A 32 -6.98 -21.57 3.85
CA PHE A 32 -6.57 -22.88 3.37
C PHE A 32 -5.69 -23.54 4.42
N ARG A 33 -6.04 -24.77 4.81
CA ARG A 33 -5.21 -25.60 5.67
C ARG A 33 -4.70 -26.79 4.89
N MET A 34 -3.39 -26.96 4.85
CA MET A 34 -2.72 -28.07 4.21
C MET A 34 -2.54 -29.24 5.17
N ASP A 35 -2.13 -30.42 4.64
CA ASP A 35 -1.90 -31.64 5.41
C ASP A 35 -0.77 -31.51 6.46
N ASP A 36 0.18 -30.64 6.22
CA ASP A 36 1.29 -30.35 7.14
C ASP A 36 0.91 -29.42 8.30
N GLY A 37 -0.36 -28.97 8.33
CA GLY A 37 -0.89 -28.02 9.29
C GLY A 37 -0.59 -26.56 8.98
N THR A 38 0.07 -26.28 7.86
CA THR A 38 0.30 -24.89 7.40
C THR A 38 -1.03 -24.26 6.98
N GLU A 39 -1.23 -23.01 7.36
CA GLU A 39 -2.40 -22.23 6.92
C GLU A 39 -1.95 -21.14 5.95
N LYS A 40 -2.77 -20.92 4.92
CA LYS A 40 -2.62 -19.82 3.96
C LYS A 40 -3.92 -19.06 3.84
N LEU A 41 -3.81 -17.79 3.49
CA LEU A 41 -4.97 -16.93 3.26
C LEU A 41 -5.12 -16.61 1.78
N GLY A 42 -6.37 -16.39 1.38
CA GLY A 42 -6.72 -15.91 0.06
C GLY A 42 -8.00 -15.11 0.09
N ARG A 43 -8.38 -14.55 -1.05
CA ARG A 43 -9.65 -13.84 -1.23
C ARG A 43 -10.36 -14.30 -2.49
N ILE A 44 -11.68 -14.28 -2.45
CA ILE A 44 -12.51 -14.57 -3.62
C ILE A 44 -12.49 -13.37 -4.57
N ILE A 45 -12.06 -13.60 -5.80
CA ILE A 45 -11.96 -12.55 -6.83
C ILE A 45 -13.01 -12.69 -7.92
N GLU A 46 -13.57 -13.87 -8.10
CA GLU A 46 -14.63 -14.14 -9.07
C GLU A 46 -15.53 -15.27 -8.57
N ILE A 47 -16.79 -15.20 -8.92
CA ILE A 47 -17.81 -16.23 -8.61
C ILE A 47 -18.58 -16.53 -9.88
N TYR A 48 -18.61 -17.79 -10.29
CA TYR A 48 -19.37 -18.30 -11.42
C TYR A 48 -20.24 -19.45 -10.98
N GLU A 49 -21.56 -19.27 -10.97
CA GLU A 49 -22.52 -20.31 -10.56
C GLU A 49 -22.17 -20.91 -9.19
N ASP A 50 -21.56 -22.10 -9.19
CA ASP A 50 -21.12 -22.82 -8.00
C ASP A 50 -19.58 -22.86 -7.84
N LYS A 51 -18.84 -22.07 -8.64
CA LYS A 51 -17.37 -21.99 -8.63
C LYS A 51 -16.92 -20.65 -8.08
N ALA A 52 -15.92 -20.68 -7.21
CA ALA A 52 -15.21 -19.51 -6.74
C ALA A 52 -13.74 -19.55 -7.19
N VAL A 53 -13.28 -18.47 -7.81
CA VAL A 53 -11.85 -18.25 -8.08
C VAL A 53 -11.27 -17.47 -6.92
N ILE A 54 -10.26 -18.04 -6.30
CA ILE A 54 -9.65 -17.51 -5.08
C ILE A 54 -8.19 -17.18 -5.37
N GLN A 55 -7.79 -15.98 -5.02
CA GLN A 55 -6.42 -15.51 -5.09
C GLN A 55 -5.73 -15.78 -3.75
N VAL A 56 -4.71 -16.63 -3.77
CA VAL A 56 -3.92 -16.98 -2.57
C VAL A 56 -2.84 -15.92 -2.34
N PHE A 57 -2.73 -15.38 -1.12
CA PHE A 57 -1.80 -14.29 -0.81
C PHE A 57 -0.35 -14.76 -0.77
N GLU A 58 -0.10 -15.88 -0.12
CA GLU A 58 1.24 -16.44 0.14
C GLU A 58 1.72 -17.38 -0.97
N GLY A 59 1.04 -17.39 -2.13
CA GLY A 59 1.34 -18.31 -3.23
C GLY A 59 0.77 -19.72 -3.01
N THR A 60 0.73 -20.49 -4.09
CA THR A 60 0.10 -21.82 -4.14
C THR A 60 1.06 -22.99 -3.92
N ASP A 61 2.31 -22.71 -3.55
CA ASP A 61 3.31 -23.75 -3.27
C ASP A 61 2.82 -24.70 -2.16
N ASN A 62 3.05 -25.99 -2.35
CA ASN A 62 2.62 -27.06 -1.45
C ASN A 62 1.09 -27.26 -1.30
N MET A 63 0.26 -26.58 -2.09
CA MET A 63 -1.18 -26.83 -2.11
C MET A 63 -1.49 -28.08 -2.93
N SER A 64 -2.37 -28.94 -2.40
CA SER A 64 -2.81 -30.18 -3.04
C SER A 64 -4.24 -30.04 -3.55
N LEU A 65 -4.51 -30.54 -4.77
CA LEU A 65 -5.86 -30.59 -5.31
C LEU A 65 -6.80 -31.44 -4.47
N GLY A 66 -6.30 -32.52 -3.86
CA GLY A 66 -7.16 -33.48 -3.14
C GLY A 66 -7.34 -33.20 -1.64
N ASN A 67 -6.32 -32.62 -1.00
CA ASN A 67 -6.22 -32.62 0.46
C ASN A 67 -6.22 -31.23 1.09
N THR A 68 -6.37 -30.17 0.30
CA THR A 68 -6.45 -28.81 0.85
C THR A 68 -7.84 -28.59 1.44
N HIS A 69 -7.89 -28.22 2.73
CA HIS A 69 -9.10 -27.82 3.40
C HIS A 69 -9.33 -26.32 3.24
N THR A 70 -10.50 -25.96 2.74
CA THR A 70 -10.86 -24.57 2.44
C THR A 70 -12.03 -24.12 3.28
N ARG A 71 -11.87 -22.97 3.97
CA ARG A 71 -12.92 -22.39 4.82
C ARG A 71 -13.15 -20.92 4.43
N LEU A 72 -14.41 -20.57 4.19
CA LEU A 72 -14.84 -19.20 3.94
C LEU A 72 -15.10 -18.48 5.27
N SER A 73 -14.65 -17.22 5.37
CA SER A 73 -14.77 -16.42 6.59
C SER A 73 -16.10 -15.69 6.74
N GLY A 74 -16.78 -15.42 5.63
CA GLY A 74 -18.01 -14.62 5.60
C GLY A 74 -17.81 -13.10 5.60
N HIS A 75 -16.54 -12.63 5.57
CA HIS A 75 -16.22 -11.20 5.56
C HIS A 75 -14.99 -10.90 4.69
N PRO A 76 -14.83 -9.67 4.18
CA PRO A 76 -13.64 -9.25 3.44
C PRO A 76 -12.42 -9.20 4.37
N MET A 77 -11.25 -8.91 3.81
CA MET A 77 -10.03 -8.79 4.60
C MET A 77 -10.11 -7.58 5.53
N GLU A 78 -9.85 -7.85 6.81
CA GLU A 78 -9.81 -6.86 7.87
C GLU A 78 -8.43 -6.87 8.54
N ILE A 79 -8.03 -5.73 9.07
CA ILE A 79 -6.87 -5.61 9.93
C ILE A 79 -7.32 -5.17 11.34
N GLY A 80 -6.82 -5.88 12.35
CA GLY A 80 -6.99 -5.50 13.75
C GLY A 80 -6.04 -4.35 14.13
N LEU A 81 -6.59 -3.27 14.65
CA LEU A 81 -5.86 -2.05 14.95
C LEU A 81 -6.08 -1.60 16.39
N SER A 82 -5.04 -1.05 16.98
CA SER A 82 -5.03 -0.34 18.26
C SER A 82 -3.93 0.73 18.25
N PRO A 83 -3.86 1.65 19.20
CA PRO A 83 -2.74 2.61 19.29
C PRO A 83 -1.38 1.95 19.47
N GLU A 84 -1.33 0.69 19.91
CA GLU A 84 -0.11 -0.10 20.08
C GLU A 84 0.63 -0.41 18.77
N ILE A 85 0.03 -0.11 17.61
CA ILE A 85 0.72 -0.23 16.32
C ILE A 85 1.85 0.78 16.15
N LEU A 86 1.84 1.89 16.89
CA LEU A 86 2.91 2.88 16.87
C LEU A 86 4.24 2.25 17.32
N GLY A 87 5.28 2.52 16.58
CA GLY A 87 6.61 1.93 16.84
C GLY A 87 6.79 0.50 16.34
N ARG A 88 5.76 -0.12 15.75
CA ARG A 88 5.78 -1.52 15.34
C ARG A 88 6.11 -1.72 13.87
N THR A 89 6.66 -2.89 13.57
CA THR A 89 6.99 -3.32 12.21
C THR A 89 6.20 -4.56 11.83
N PHE A 90 5.55 -4.49 10.67
CA PHE A 90 4.67 -5.52 10.12
C PHE A 90 5.17 -6.00 8.75
N ASN A 91 4.79 -7.21 8.36
CA ASN A 91 4.95 -7.69 6.99
C ASN A 91 3.88 -7.10 6.05
N GLY A 92 3.89 -7.52 4.78
CA GLY A 92 2.99 -7.02 3.74
C GLY A 92 1.50 -7.29 3.97
N ILE A 93 1.15 -8.25 4.84
CA ILE A 93 -0.22 -8.60 5.20
C ILE A 93 -0.63 -8.13 6.61
N GLY A 94 0.21 -7.33 7.26
CA GLY A 94 -0.10 -6.72 8.55
C GLY A 94 0.20 -7.60 9.78
N GLN A 95 0.99 -8.66 9.64
CA GLN A 95 1.46 -9.47 10.76
C GLN A 95 2.73 -8.87 11.36
N PRO A 96 2.85 -8.80 12.70
CA PRO A 96 4.04 -8.27 13.35
C PRO A 96 5.29 -9.11 13.03
N ILE A 97 6.39 -8.45 12.71
CA ILE A 97 7.69 -9.09 12.44
C ILE A 97 8.83 -8.59 13.33
N ASP A 98 8.51 -7.73 14.29
CA ASP A 98 9.47 -7.12 15.23
C ASP A 98 9.79 -7.99 16.48
N GLY A 99 9.14 -9.14 16.61
CA GLY A 99 9.34 -10.04 17.75
C GLY A 99 8.67 -9.60 19.06
N LEU A 100 7.86 -8.54 19.03
CA LEU A 100 7.15 -8.01 20.21
C LEU A 100 5.78 -8.68 20.47
N GLY A 101 5.42 -9.68 19.64
CA GLY A 101 4.18 -10.42 19.76
C GLY A 101 3.00 -9.76 19.05
N GLU A 102 1.83 -10.42 19.12
CA GLU A 102 0.60 -9.97 18.51
C GLU A 102 0.04 -8.73 19.18
N ILE A 103 -0.67 -7.92 18.42
CA ILE A 103 -1.37 -6.74 18.92
C ILE A 103 -2.79 -7.15 19.33
N THR A 104 -3.25 -6.65 20.48
CA THR A 104 -4.65 -6.79 20.89
C THR A 104 -5.47 -5.72 20.18
N PRO A 105 -6.32 -6.07 19.20
CA PRO A 105 -7.06 -5.08 18.44
C PRO A 105 -8.18 -4.44 19.26
N GLU A 106 -8.30 -3.12 19.21
CA GLU A 106 -9.49 -2.40 19.69
C GLU A 106 -10.61 -2.45 18.65
N VAL A 107 -10.25 -2.44 17.37
CA VAL A 107 -11.17 -2.44 16.22
C VAL A 107 -10.59 -3.26 15.07
N SER A 108 -11.47 -3.93 14.31
CA SER A 108 -11.12 -4.55 13.03
C SER A 108 -11.72 -3.73 11.90
N LEU A 109 -10.90 -3.30 10.96
CA LEU A 109 -11.30 -2.46 9.84
C LEU A 109 -11.01 -3.14 8.51
N ASN A 110 -11.93 -2.97 7.56
CA ASN A 110 -11.77 -3.45 6.19
C ASN A 110 -10.60 -2.69 5.51
N ILE A 111 -9.67 -3.44 4.92
CA ILE A 111 -8.48 -2.85 4.29
C ILE A 111 -8.77 -2.02 3.03
N ASN A 112 -9.91 -2.23 2.38
CA ASN A 112 -10.31 -1.42 1.23
C ASN A 112 -10.63 0.03 1.63
N GLY A 113 -10.83 0.29 2.93
CA GLY A 113 -11.16 1.60 3.45
C GLY A 113 -12.52 2.10 3.00
N LEU A 114 -12.82 3.32 3.39
CA LEU A 114 -13.98 4.04 2.88
C LEU A 114 -13.50 5.27 2.10
N PRO A 115 -13.96 5.47 0.87
CA PRO A 115 -13.65 6.68 0.13
C PRO A 115 -14.19 7.88 0.91
N LEU A 116 -13.33 8.87 1.13
CA LEU A 116 -13.75 10.11 1.79
C LEU A 116 -14.79 10.82 0.93
N ASN A 117 -15.96 11.06 1.50
CA ASN A 117 -17.02 11.80 0.82
C ASN A 117 -16.50 13.21 0.48
N PRO A 118 -16.53 13.63 -0.79
CA PRO A 118 -16.06 14.96 -1.19
C PRO A 118 -16.71 16.12 -0.44
N VAL A 119 -17.97 15.96 -0.02
CA VAL A 119 -18.71 17.00 0.74
C VAL A 119 -18.20 17.14 2.17
N THR A 120 -17.63 16.09 2.75
CA THR A 120 -17.08 16.11 4.12
C THR A 120 -15.60 16.44 4.15
N ARG A 121 -14.96 16.67 3.01
CA ARG A 121 -13.56 17.09 2.95
C ARG A 121 -13.40 18.55 3.35
N GLU A 122 -12.46 18.84 4.23
CA GLU A 122 -12.01 20.19 4.50
C GLU A 122 -10.90 20.61 3.53
N TYR A 123 -10.86 21.90 3.20
CA TYR A 123 -9.77 22.45 2.40
C TYR A 123 -8.50 22.54 3.24
N PRO A 124 -7.39 21.92 2.79
CA PRO A 124 -6.14 21.91 3.53
C PRO A 124 -5.55 23.32 3.68
N ARG A 125 -5.04 23.63 4.90
CA ARG A 125 -4.48 24.97 5.21
C ARG A 125 -3.12 24.88 5.90
N ASN A 126 -2.91 23.89 6.75
CA ASN A 126 -1.71 23.74 7.57
C ASN A 126 -0.68 22.87 6.86
N TYR A 127 0.59 23.23 6.96
CA TYR A 127 1.67 22.49 6.31
C TYR A 127 2.29 21.42 7.23
N ILE A 128 3.01 20.50 6.60
CA ILE A 128 3.94 19.57 7.24
C ILE A 128 5.33 20.00 6.82
N ASN A 129 6.21 20.24 7.79
CA ASN A 129 7.62 20.48 7.54
C ASN A 129 8.30 19.14 7.27
N THR A 130 8.83 18.95 6.07
CA THR A 130 9.53 17.72 5.68
C THR A 130 11.02 17.74 5.99
N GLY A 131 11.57 18.92 6.30
CA GLY A 131 13.00 19.14 6.47
C GLY A 131 13.79 19.14 5.15
N ILE A 132 13.10 19.05 4.01
CA ILE A 132 13.69 19.10 2.68
C ILE A 132 13.39 20.48 2.07
N SER A 133 14.40 21.33 1.96
CA SER A 133 14.21 22.73 1.53
C SER A 133 13.56 22.87 0.15
N ALA A 134 13.77 21.93 -0.76
CA ALA A 134 13.11 21.91 -2.07
C ALA A 134 11.59 21.66 -1.95
N ILE A 135 11.16 20.82 -1.01
CA ILE A 135 9.75 20.56 -0.74
C ILE A 135 9.17 21.73 0.04
N ASP A 136 9.76 22.07 1.18
CA ASP A 136 9.22 23.05 2.11
C ASP A 136 9.17 24.48 1.51
N GLY A 137 10.10 24.79 0.59
CA GLY A 137 10.20 26.11 -0.03
C GLY A 137 9.49 26.27 -1.40
N LEU A 138 9.32 25.20 -2.17
CA LEU A 138 8.80 25.28 -3.54
C LEU A 138 7.49 24.53 -3.76
N THR A 139 7.30 23.42 -3.06
CA THR A 139 6.13 22.53 -3.21
C THR A 139 5.58 22.14 -1.85
N THR A 140 5.46 23.11 -0.97
CA THR A 140 5.09 22.91 0.45
C THR A 140 4.01 21.84 0.63
N LEU A 141 4.32 20.83 1.43
CA LEU A 141 3.38 19.75 1.73
C LEU A 141 2.31 20.23 2.70
N ILE A 142 1.07 20.19 2.28
CA ILE A 142 -0.07 20.61 3.10
C ILE A 142 -0.78 19.37 3.65
N ARG A 143 -1.26 19.43 4.91
CA ARG A 143 -1.98 18.33 5.55
C ARG A 143 -3.17 17.90 4.71
N GLY A 144 -3.34 16.60 4.50
CA GLY A 144 -4.41 16.05 3.67
C GLY A 144 -4.11 16.03 2.17
N GLN A 145 -2.93 16.48 1.74
CA GLN A 145 -2.52 16.53 0.35
C GLN A 145 -1.79 15.24 -0.09
N LYS A 146 -1.70 15.05 -1.39
CA LYS A 146 -0.94 13.97 -2.05
C LYS A 146 0.22 14.60 -2.85
N LEU A 147 1.45 14.45 -2.37
CA LEU A 147 2.65 14.94 -3.05
C LEU A 147 3.48 13.76 -3.56
N PRO A 148 3.41 13.39 -4.83
CA PRO A 148 4.19 12.29 -5.35
C PRO A 148 5.63 12.72 -5.62
N ILE A 149 6.57 11.77 -5.43
CA ILE A 149 7.97 11.91 -5.79
C ILE A 149 8.24 10.97 -6.97
N PHE A 150 8.59 11.55 -8.12
CA PHE A 150 8.98 10.81 -9.32
C PHE A 150 10.50 10.71 -9.35
N SER A 151 11.03 9.51 -9.18
CA SER A 151 12.47 9.26 -9.16
C SER A 151 12.94 8.68 -10.49
N GLY A 152 14.05 9.20 -10.99
CA GLY A 152 14.77 8.58 -12.09
C GLY A 152 15.39 7.24 -11.67
N ASN A 153 15.66 6.39 -12.64
CA ASN A 153 16.23 5.06 -12.37
C ASN A 153 17.61 5.16 -11.70
N GLY A 154 17.80 4.40 -10.62
CA GLY A 154 19.06 4.35 -9.86
C GLY A 154 19.33 5.56 -8.98
N LEU A 155 18.39 6.51 -8.84
CA LEU A 155 18.51 7.61 -7.91
C LEU A 155 18.19 7.17 -6.46
N PRO A 156 18.83 7.81 -5.46
CA PRO A 156 18.69 7.39 -4.05
C PRO A 156 17.40 7.91 -3.39
N HIS A 157 16.22 7.62 -3.98
CA HIS A 157 14.93 8.03 -3.43
C HIS A 157 14.65 7.42 -2.04
N ASP A 158 15.23 6.25 -1.74
CA ASP A 158 15.15 5.63 -0.43
C ASP A 158 15.79 6.52 0.66
N LYS A 159 16.93 7.13 0.35
CA LYS A 159 17.59 8.07 1.27
C LYS A 159 16.77 9.33 1.49
N LEU A 160 16.09 9.82 0.44
CA LEU A 160 15.18 10.95 0.54
C LEU A 160 13.98 10.61 1.41
N ALA A 161 13.36 9.44 1.19
CA ALA A 161 12.25 8.95 2.01
C ALA A 161 12.65 8.82 3.49
N ALA A 162 13.81 8.20 3.77
CA ALA A 162 14.33 8.05 5.11
C ALA A 162 14.61 9.39 5.79
N GLN A 163 15.14 10.37 5.04
CA GLN A 163 15.38 11.72 5.56
C GLN A 163 14.08 12.43 5.91
N ILE A 164 13.03 12.32 5.09
CA ILE A 164 11.71 12.88 5.39
C ILE A 164 11.17 12.26 6.68
N VAL A 165 11.21 10.92 6.82
CA VAL A 165 10.75 10.25 8.05
C VAL A 165 11.46 10.77 9.31
N ARG A 166 12.76 11.00 9.23
CA ARG A 166 13.58 11.49 10.36
C ARG A 166 13.28 12.93 10.75
N GLN A 167 12.86 13.76 9.83
CA GLN A 167 12.79 15.23 10.00
C GLN A 167 11.36 15.76 9.97
N ALA A 168 10.40 14.99 9.47
CA ALA A 168 9.03 15.47 9.31
C ALA A 168 8.39 15.85 10.65
N SER A 169 7.75 17.01 10.68
CA SER A 169 7.09 17.54 11.87
C SER A 169 5.96 18.50 11.48
N LEU A 170 5.09 18.81 12.46
CA LEU A 170 4.03 19.80 12.28
C LEU A 170 4.50 21.25 12.57
N GLY A 171 5.81 21.46 12.79
CA GLY A 171 6.40 22.72 13.24
C GLY A 171 6.64 22.76 14.76
N ALA A 172 7.53 23.64 15.19
CA ALA A 172 8.02 23.69 16.58
C ALA A 172 6.96 24.10 17.63
N ASP A 173 5.89 24.76 17.20
CA ASP A 173 4.85 25.32 18.06
C ASP A 173 3.54 24.48 18.08
N SER A 174 3.54 23.28 17.52
CA SER A 174 2.36 22.44 17.46
C SER A 174 2.38 21.36 18.54
N ASP A 175 1.39 21.40 19.44
CA ASP A 175 1.12 20.35 20.46
C ASP A 175 0.28 19.19 19.87
N GLU A 176 0.03 19.19 18.56
CA GLU A 176 -0.81 18.19 17.90
C GLU A 176 -0.06 16.86 17.71
N ASN A 177 -0.76 15.75 17.86
CA ASN A 177 -0.19 14.42 17.70
C ASN A 177 0.15 14.14 16.22
N PHE A 178 1.40 13.77 15.98
CA PHE A 178 1.92 13.44 14.65
C PHE A 178 2.54 12.05 14.65
N ALA A 179 2.28 11.30 13.58
CA ALA A 179 2.95 10.02 13.35
C ALA A 179 3.12 9.75 11.86
N ILE A 180 3.94 8.77 11.53
CA ILE A 180 4.25 8.39 10.18
C ILE A 180 3.88 6.93 9.97
N VAL A 181 3.20 6.64 8.86
CA VAL A 181 2.98 5.29 8.37
C VAL A 181 3.86 5.09 7.14
N PHE A 182 4.80 4.18 7.24
CA PHE A 182 5.75 3.88 6.18
C PHE A 182 5.45 2.51 5.58
N ALA A 183 5.20 2.45 4.28
CA ALA A 183 4.97 1.21 3.57
C ALA A 183 5.97 1.04 2.44
N ALA A 184 6.77 -0.03 2.52
CA ALA A 184 7.72 -0.43 1.49
C ALA A 184 7.19 -1.64 0.73
N MET A 185 7.09 -1.52 -0.59
CA MET A 185 6.51 -2.51 -1.50
C MET A 185 7.56 -3.04 -2.47
N GLY A 186 7.88 -4.33 -2.38
CA GLY A 186 8.82 -4.98 -3.27
C GLY A 186 10.26 -4.51 -3.13
N VAL A 187 10.65 -4.07 -1.94
CA VAL A 187 12.00 -3.58 -1.67
C VAL A 187 12.97 -4.75 -1.41
N LYS A 188 14.24 -4.52 -1.71
CA LYS A 188 15.28 -5.49 -1.38
C LYS A 188 15.51 -5.54 0.12
N TYR A 189 16.03 -6.67 0.60
CA TYR A 189 16.30 -6.86 2.02
C TYR A 189 17.25 -5.81 2.61
N ASP A 190 18.29 -5.43 1.88
CA ASP A 190 19.25 -4.40 2.30
C ASP A 190 18.61 -3.02 2.42
N VAL A 191 17.65 -2.70 1.55
CA VAL A 191 16.87 -1.46 1.61
C VAL A 191 15.91 -1.47 2.81
N ALA A 192 15.22 -2.58 3.04
CA ALA A 192 14.35 -2.71 4.21
C ALA A 192 15.13 -2.58 5.53
N GLU A 193 16.30 -3.22 5.62
CA GLU A 193 17.19 -3.11 6.77
C GLU A 193 17.77 -1.69 6.93
N PHE A 194 18.07 -1.00 5.83
CA PHE A 194 18.47 0.40 5.85
C PHE A 194 17.38 1.29 6.47
N PHE A 195 16.12 1.12 6.10
CA PHE A 195 15.02 1.88 6.70
C PHE A 195 14.87 1.58 8.18
N ARG A 196 14.84 0.30 8.56
CA ARG A 196 14.70 -0.13 9.95
C ARG A 196 15.78 0.50 10.84
N ARG A 197 17.05 0.35 10.46
CA ARG A 197 18.19 0.92 11.21
C ARG A 197 18.14 2.45 11.26
N THR A 198 17.85 3.10 10.15
CA THR A 198 17.80 4.56 10.09
C THR A 198 16.74 5.12 11.03
N PHE A 199 15.60 4.47 11.15
CA PHE A 199 14.52 4.92 12.05
C PHE A 199 14.84 4.62 13.51
N GLU A 200 15.44 3.47 13.82
CA GLU A 200 15.91 3.13 15.17
C GLU A 200 17.00 4.12 15.64
N GLU A 201 18.04 4.33 14.84
CA GLU A 201 19.16 5.23 15.17
C GLU A 201 18.77 6.70 15.31
N SER A 202 17.74 7.13 14.61
CA SER A 202 17.25 8.52 14.67
C SER A 202 16.30 8.78 15.85
N GLY A 203 15.83 7.73 16.55
CA GLY A 203 14.79 7.83 17.57
C GLY A 203 13.40 8.12 16.99
N ALA A 204 13.22 8.00 15.69
CA ALA A 204 11.92 8.19 15.04
C ALA A 204 10.98 6.98 15.22
N SER A 205 11.54 5.81 15.59
CA SER A 205 10.80 4.54 15.66
C SER A 205 9.50 4.64 16.42
N ASP A 206 9.46 5.33 17.56
CA ASP A 206 8.27 5.37 18.44
C ASP A 206 7.04 6.03 17.78
N HIS A 207 7.27 6.80 16.72
CA HIS A 207 6.21 7.52 15.98
C HIS A 207 6.02 6.98 14.55
N VAL A 208 6.67 5.87 14.21
CA VAL A 208 6.59 5.26 12.88
C VAL A 208 5.94 3.89 12.96
N VAL A 209 4.91 3.67 12.14
CA VAL A 209 4.36 2.33 11.86
C VAL A 209 4.93 1.87 10.54
N MET A 210 5.59 0.72 10.50
CA MET A 210 6.27 0.24 9.31
C MET A 210 5.62 -1.03 8.76
N PHE A 211 5.30 -1.02 7.46
CA PHE A 211 4.83 -2.19 6.71
C PHE A 211 5.86 -2.54 5.64
N LEU A 212 6.39 -3.75 5.68
CA LEU A 212 7.46 -4.20 4.79
C LEU A 212 7.02 -5.38 3.95
N ASN A 213 7.01 -5.21 2.64
CA ASN A 213 6.92 -6.29 1.67
C ASN A 213 8.24 -6.34 0.89
N LEU A 214 8.94 -7.46 0.98
CA LEU A 214 10.24 -7.66 0.33
C LEU A 214 10.07 -8.06 -1.14
N ALA A 215 11.13 -7.95 -1.92
CA ALA A 215 11.13 -8.30 -3.33
C ALA A 215 10.87 -9.80 -3.59
N ASN A 216 11.25 -10.66 -2.64
CA ASN A 216 11.03 -12.10 -2.67
C ASN A 216 9.71 -12.55 -2.04
N ASP A 217 8.95 -11.63 -1.42
CA ASP A 217 7.63 -11.94 -0.90
C ASP A 217 6.61 -12.11 -2.04
N PRO A 218 5.53 -12.86 -1.81
CA PRO A 218 4.51 -13.09 -2.82
C PRO A 218 3.94 -11.79 -3.41
N THR A 219 3.74 -11.80 -4.73
CA THR A 219 3.26 -10.64 -5.50
C THR A 219 1.91 -10.11 -4.99
N VAL A 220 1.04 -11.02 -4.52
CA VAL A 220 -0.30 -10.64 -4.03
C VAL A 220 -0.22 -9.86 -2.74
N GLU A 221 0.68 -10.20 -1.83
CA GLU A 221 0.91 -9.43 -0.59
C GLU A 221 1.28 -7.98 -0.90
N ARG A 222 2.06 -7.76 -1.96
CA ARG A 222 2.45 -6.41 -2.41
C ARG A 222 1.26 -5.54 -2.79
N LEU A 223 0.17 -6.14 -3.29
CA LEU A 223 -1.07 -5.43 -3.58
C LEU A 223 -1.87 -5.06 -2.33
N LEU A 224 -1.70 -5.80 -1.24
CA LEU A 224 -2.39 -5.57 0.03
C LEU A 224 -1.66 -4.55 0.90
N THR A 225 -0.34 -4.54 0.85
CA THR A 225 0.51 -3.70 1.71
C THR A 225 0.09 -2.23 1.76
N PRO A 226 -0.11 -1.50 0.66
CA PRO A 226 -0.51 -0.10 0.73
C PRO A 226 -1.94 0.08 1.24
N LYS A 227 -2.85 -0.87 0.98
CA LYS A 227 -4.23 -0.84 1.50
C LYS A 227 -4.24 -0.97 3.02
N ILE A 228 -3.47 -1.90 3.56
CA ILE A 228 -3.30 -2.14 5.00
C ILE A 228 -2.68 -0.92 5.68
N ALA A 229 -1.59 -0.39 5.11
CA ALA A 229 -0.92 0.80 5.63
C ALA A 229 -1.83 2.03 5.68
N LEU A 230 -2.62 2.25 4.63
CA LEU A 230 -3.59 3.34 4.58
C LEU A 230 -4.74 3.14 5.57
N THR A 231 -5.20 1.90 5.80
CA THR A 231 -6.22 1.61 6.83
C THR A 231 -5.69 1.89 8.23
N ALA A 232 -4.45 1.53 8.52
CA ALA A 232 -3.80 1.90 9.78
C ALA A 232 -3.67 3.43 9.93
N ALA A 233 -3.31 4.14 8.86
CA ALA A 233 -3.23 5.60 8.84
C ALA A 233 -4.60 6.26 9.08
N GLU A 234 -5.65 5.78 8.44
CA GLU A 234 -7.03 6.27 8.63
C GLU A 234 -7.51 6.07 10.06
N TYR A 235 -7.23 4.91 10.65
CA TYR A 235 -7.56 4.64 12.04
C TYR A 235 -6.89 5.65 12.99
N LEU A 236 -5.58 5.84 12.87
CA LEU A 236 -4.85 6.80 13.71
C LEU A 236 -5.31 8.24 13.45
N ALA A 237 -5.62 8.59 12.21
CA ALA A 237 -6.05 9.94 11.87
C ALA A 237 -7.49 10.23 12.30
N PHE A 238 -8.44 9.39 11.92
CA PHE A 238 -9.86 9.71 12.05
C PHE A 238 -10.49 9.21 13.35
N GLU A 239 -9.96 8.11 13.93
CA GLU A 239 -10.43 7.58 15.22
C GLU A 239 -9.63 8.15 16.41
N LYS A 240 -8.32 8.36 16.24
CA LYS A 240 -7.44 8.85 17.30
C LYS A 240 -7.07 10.34 17.17
N GLY A 241 -7.50 11.01 16.09
CA GLY A 241 -7.33 12.45 15.90
C GLY A 241 -5.89 12.88 15.62
N MET A 242 -5.05 12.00 15.08
CA MET A 242 -3.64 12.27 14.80
C MET A 242 -3.45 12.82 13.38
N HIS A 243 -2.39 13.58 13.16
CA HIS A 243 -1.94 13.94 11.82
C HIS A 243 -0.95 12.90 11.31
N ILE A 244 -1.33 12.17 10.27
CA ILE A 244 -0.56 11.05 9.75
C ILE A 244 0.06 11.40 8.40
N LEU A 245 1.38 11.23 8.29
CA LEU A 245 2.11 11.26 7.04
C LEU A 245 2.34 9.82 6.56
N VAL A 246 1.76 9.47 5.42
CA VAL A 246 1.93 8.15 4.81
C VAL A 246 2.97 8.24 3.69
N ILE A 247 4.00 7.42 3.76
CA ILE A 247 5.02 7.29 2.72
C ILE A 247 4.88 5.91 2.09
N LEU A 248 4.61 5.88 0.79
CA LEU A 248 4.44 4.66 0.01
C LEU A 248 5.58 4.53 -0.99
N THR A 249 6.47 3.57 -0.81
CA THR A 249 7.61 3.29 -1.70
C THR A 249 7.71 1.79 -2.00
N ASP A 250 7.86 1.29 -3.20
CA ASP A 250 7.80 1.94 -4.50
C ASP A 250 6.46 1.64 -5.20
N ILE A 251 5.76 2.67 -5.61
CA ILE A 251 4.48 2.52 -6.33
C ILE A 251 4.67 1.78 -7.66
N THR A 252 5.84 1.88 -8.27
CA THR A 252 6.15 1.12 -9.49
C THR A 252 6.11 -0.37 -9.22
N SER A 253 6.68 -0.84 -8.10
CA SER A 253 6.62 -2.25 -7.70
C SER A 253 5.19 -2.73 -7.44
N PHE A 254 4.34 -1.88 -6.86
CA PHE A 254 2.90 -2.17 -6.71
C PHE A 254 2.20 -2.33 -8.08
N CYS A 255 2.45 -1.42 -9.02
CA CYS A 255 1.85 -1.49 -10.35
C CYS A 255 2.37 -2.72 -11.15
N GLU A 256 3.65 -3.08 -11.01
CA GLU A 256 4.21 -4.29 -11.63
C GLU A 256 3.57 -5.56 -11.04
N ALA A 257 3.33 -5.61 -9.74
CA ALA A 257 2.59 -6.69 -9.10
C ALA A 257 1.17 -6.81 -9.68
N MET A 258 0.50 -5.69 -9.89
CA MET A 258 -0.83 -5.66 -10.50
C MET A 258 -0.81 -6.19 -11.94
N ARG A 259 0.21 -5.82 -12.74
CA ARG A 259 0.39 -6.33 -14.09
C ARG A 259 0.61 -7.84 -14.11
N GLU A 260 1.42 -8.37 -13.20
CA GLU A 260 1.69 -9.80 -13.07
C GLU A 260 0.43 -10.58 -12.71
N VAL A 261 -0.33 -10.13 -11.72
CA VAL A 261 -1.59 -10.76 -11.30
C VAL A 261 -2.65 -10.69 -12.40
N SER A 262 -2.80 -9.54 -13.08
CA SER A 262 -3.71 -9.39 -14.21
C SER A 262 -3.36 -10.35 -15.36
N SER A 263 -2.08 -10.49 -15.65
CA SER A 263 -1.59 -11.44 -16.66
C SER A 263 -1.90 -12.89 -16.27
N SER A 264 -1.74 -13.25 -15.01
CA SER A 264 -2.05 -14.60 -14.51
C SER A 264 -3.54 -14.95 -14.60
N LYS A 265 -4.41 -13.93 -14.50
CA LYS A 265 -5.86 -14.07 -14.70
C LYS A 265 -6.26 -14.18 -16.18
N GLY A 266 -5.34 -13.91 -17.13
CA GLY A 266 -5.65 -13.86 -18.55
C GLY A 266 -6.47 -12.63 -18.97
N GLU A 267 -6.46 -11.57 -18.17
CA GLU A 267 -7.15 -10.32 -18.49
C GLU A 267 -6.55 -9.66 -19.75
N ILE A 268 -7.40 -8.98 -20.52
CA ILE A 268 -6.94 -8.27 -21.72
C ILE A 268 -6.07 -7.09 -21.29
N PRO A 269 -4.78 -7.06 -21.70
CA PRO A 269 -3.88 -5.99 -21.29
C PRO A 269 -4.24 -4.67 -21.98
N SER A 270 -4.06 -3.58 -21.25
CA SER A 270 -4.14 -2.21 -21.75
C SER A 270 -2.72 -1.70 -22.09
N ARG A 271 -2.51 -0.38 -22.00
CA ARG A 271 -1.26 0.30 -22.33
C ARG A 271 -0.06 -0.31 -21.59
N LYS A 272 0.98 -0.71 -22.34
CA LYS A 272 2.22 -1.36 -21.83
C LYS A 272 2.00 -2.63 -20.98
N GLY A 273 0.89 -3.34 -21.16
CA GLY A 273 0.60 -4.59 -20.48
C GLY A 273 -0.02 -4.44 -19.08
N TYR A 274 -0.34 -3.23 -18.65
CA TYR A 274 -1.05 -3.01 -17.39
C TYR A 274 -2.54 -3.27 -17.55
N PRO A 275 -3.26 -3.63 -16.46
CA PRO A 275 -4.70 -3.81 -16.51
C PRO A 275 -5.42 -2.49 -16.80
N GLY A 276 -6.58 -2.56 -17.44
CA GLY A 276 -7.39 -1.39 -17.78
C GLY A 276 -7.86 -0.59 -16.57
N TYR A 277 -7.93 -1.22 -15.40
CA TYR A 277 -8.33 -0.60 -14.13
C TYR A 277 -7.15 -0.03 -13.30
N LEU A 278 -5.94 0.07 -13.85
CA LEU A 278 -4.78 0.63 -13.14
C LEU A 278 -5.07 2.02 -12.55
N TYR A 279 -5.76 2.89 -13.33
CA TYR A 279 -6.15 4.22 -12.86
C TYR A 279 -7.04 4.15 -11.61
N SER A 280 -8.06 3.31 -11.64
CA SER A 280 -9.01 3.16 -10.53
C SER A 280 -8.35 2.64 -9.27
N GLU A 281 -7.42 1.68 -9.38
CA GLU A 281 -6.69 1.16 -8.24
C GLU A 281 -5.75 2.22 -7.62
N LEU A 282 -5.01 2.96 -8.44
CA LEU A 282 -4.19 4.07 -7.94
C LEU A 282 -5.05 5.18 -7.31
N ALA A 283 -6.18 5.53 -7.94
CA ALA A 283 -7.11 6.51 -7.38
C ALA A 283 -7.68 6.06 -6.04
N THR A 284 -8.02 4.77 -5.89
CA THR A 284 -8.50 4.20 -4.64
C THR A 284 -7.49 4.36 -3.50
N LEU A 285 -6.20 4.25 -3.77
CA LEU A 285 -5.16 4.49 -2.77
C LEU A 285 -4.99 5.99 -2.47
N TYR A 286 -4.84 6.81 -3.51
CA TYR A 286 -4.49 8.22 -3.32
C TYR A 286 -5.65 9.06 -2.78
N GLU A 287 -6.89 8.73 -3.13
CA GLU A 287 -8.09 9.43 -2.66
C GLU A 287 -8.42 9.16 -1.17
N ARG A 288 -7.66 8.30 -0.50
CA ARG A 288 -7.73 8.11 0.95
C ARG A 288 -7.02 9.22 1.74
N ALA A 289 -6.23 10.07 1.07
CA ALA A 289 -5.66 11.27 1.69
C ALA A 289 -6.73 12.35 1.87
N GLY A 290 -6.69 13.07 2.97
CA GLY A 290 -7.59 14.19 3.21
C GLY A 290 -7.75 14.57 4.67
N ILE A 291 -8.57 15.59 4.89
CA ILE A 291 -9.05 16.06 6.19
C ILE A 291 -10.57 15.92 6.15
N VAL A 292 -11.14 15.37 7.21
CA VAL A 292 -12.59 15.22 7.35
C VAL A 292 -13.14 16.37 8.21
N SER A 293 -14.20 17.01 7.73
CA SER A 293 -14.85 18.11 8.43
C SER A 293 -15.36 17.68 9.80
N GLY A 294 -15.02 18.46 10.83
CA GLY A 294 -15.33 18.15 12.21
C GLY A 294 -14.39 17.14 12.89
N GLY A 295 -13.44 16.56 12.13
CA GLY A 295 -12.36 15.75 12.68
C GLY A 295 -11.13 16.60 13.05
N THR A 296 -10.27 16.05 13.90
CA THR A 296 -9.01 16.70 14.32
C THR A 296 -7.80 16.18 13.57
N GLY A 297 -7.90 14.99 12.96
CA GLY A 297 -6.80 14.32 12.28
C GLY A 297 -6.75 14.54 10.76
N SER A 298 -5.65 14.13 10.15
CA SER A 298 -5.47 14.18 8.70
C SER A 298 -4.62 13.02 8.19
N VAL A 299 -4.89 12.59 6.96
CA VAL A 299 -4.04 11.65 6.21
C VAL A 299 -3.39 12.39 5.06
N THR A 300 -2.07 12.50 5.09
CA THR A 300 -1.25 13.13 4.04
C THR A 300 -0.40 12.05 3.38
N GLN A 301 -0.24 12.05 2.06
CA GLN A 301 0.48 11.00 1.35
C GLN A 301 1.67 11.53 0.56
N ILE A 302 2.79 10.82 0.64
CA ILE A 302 3.94 10.94 -0.26
C ILE A 302 4.12 9.58 -0.98
N PRO A 303 3.44 9.37 -2.11
CA PRO A 303 3.75 8.22 -2.95
C PRO A 303 5.07 8.47 -3.71
N ILE A 304 5.97 7.50 -3.62
CA ILE A 304 7.27 7.53 -4.31
C ILE A 304 7.23 6.47 -5.40
N LEU A 305 7.60 6.83 -6.61
CA LEU A 305 7.69 5.92 -7.73
C LEU A 305 9.01 6.07 -8.49
N THR A 306 9.49 4.96 -9.01
CA THR A 306 10.62 4.94 -9.96
C THR A 306 10.07 4.95 -11.37
N MET A 307 10.54 5.90 -12.20
CA MET A 307 10.08 5.97 -13.58
C MET A 307 10.82 4.93 -14.44
N PRO A 308 10.11 3.97 -15.06
CA PRO A 308 10.73 3.03 -15.97
C PRO A 308 11.36 3.75 -17.18
N ASN A 309 12.65 3.51 -17.43
CA ASN A 309 13.44 4.17 -18.48
C ASN A 309 13.47 5.71 -18.40
N ASP A 310 13.31 6.28 -17.22
CA ASP A 310 13.18 7.72 -16.98
C ASP A 310 12.07 8.40 -17.82
N ASP A 311 11.07 7.62 -18.21
CA ASP A 311 9.97 8.05 -19.08
C ASP A 311 8.76 8.53 -18.24
N ILE A 312 8.59 9.83 -18.13
CA ILE A 312 7.45 10.45 -17.42
C ILE A 312 6.10 10.16 -18.11
N THR A 313 6.13 9.78 -19.39
CA THR A 313 4.92 9.42 -20.15
C THR A 313 4.52 7.95 -19.98
N HIS A 314 5.30 7.20 -19.19
CA HIS A 314 4.94 5.83 -18.83
C HIS A 314 3.62 5.81 -18.04
N PRO A 315 2.75 4.78 -18.19
CA PRO A 315 1.45 4.74 -17.52
C PRO A 315 1.47 5.03 -16.02
N ILE A 316 2.48 4.57 -15.30
CA ILE A 316 2.56 4.73 -13.84
C ILE A 316 2.75 6.21 -13.45
N PRO A 317 3.79 6.94 -13.87
CA PRO A 317 3.92 8.35 -13.56
C PRO A 317 2.81 9.21 -14.20
N ASP A 318 2.39 8.88 -15.42
CA ASP A 318 1.35 9.59 -16.15
C ASP A 318 0.01 9.59 -15.35
N LEU A 319 -0.46 8.40 -14.94
CA LEU A 319 -1.68 8.26 -14.17
C LEU A 319 -1.55 8.82 -12.75
N THR A 320 -0.40 8.62 -12.09
CA THR A 320 -0.15 9.22 -10.77
C THR A 320 -0.20 10.73 -10.83
N GLY A 321 0.41 11.35 -11.84
CA GLY A 321 0.38 12.80 -12.03
C GLY A 321 -1.03 13.35 -12.27
N TYR A 322 -1.93 12.55 -12.87
CA TYR A 322 -3.33 12.93 -13.06
C TYR A 322 -4.15 12.93 -11.76
N ILE A 323 -3.83 12.04 -10.83
CA ILE A 323 -4.61 11.86 -9.58
C ILE A 323 -4.11 12.79 -8.48
N THR A 324 -2.83 13.20 -8.54
CA THR A 324 -2.17 13.97 -7.48
C THR A 324 -2.11 15.46 -7.82
N ASP A 325 -2.01 16.29 -6.77
CA ASP A 325 -2.13 17.74 -6.91
C ASP A 325 -0.85 18.42 -7.42
N CYS A 326 0.30 17.86 -7.05
CA CYS A 326 1.63 18.42 -7.31
C CYS A 326 2.61 17.27 -7.48
N LEU A 327 3.76 17.50 -8.10
CA LEU A 327 4.78 16.47 -8.20
C LEU A 327 6.19 17.04 -7.95
N LEU A 328 7.03 16.25 -7.30
CA LEU A 328 8.47 16.48 -7.23
C LEU A 328 9.18 15.48 -8.15
N TYR A 329 9.93 16.03 -9.11
CA TYR A 329 10.73 15.23 -10.03
C TYR A 329 12.19 15.26 -9.62
N THR A 330 12.80 14.09 -9.41
CA THR A 330 14.23 13.96 -9.14
C THR A 330 14.97 13.57 -10.42
N SER A 331 15.99 14.34 -10.77
CA SER A 331 16.85 14.10 -11.93
C SER A 331 18.30 13.96 -11.50
N PRO A 332 19.10 13.05 -12.10
CA PRO A 332 20.49 12.82 -11.72
C PRO A 332 21.39 14.04 -11.96
N SER A 333 21.05 14.92 -12.91
CA SER A 333 21.81 16.14 -13.19
C SER A 333 20.98 17.19 -13.91
N PRO A 334 21.20 18.48 -13.65
CA PRO A 334 20.64 19.57 -14.47
C PRO A 334 20.98 19.47 -15.97
N ARG A 335 22.07 18.79 -16.34
CA ARG A 335 22.44 18.55 -17.73
C ARG A 335 21.59 17.49 -18.42
N ASP A 336 21.00 16.57 -17.66
CA ASP A 336 20.13 15.53 -18.22
C ASP A 336 18.76 16.08 -18.58
N ARG A 337 18.36 17.23 -18.02
CA ARG A 337 17.15 18.00 -18.45
C ARG A 337 17.16 18.36 -19.93
N THR A 338 18.35 18.52 -20.55
CA THR A 338 18.44 18.86 -21.97
C THR A 338 18.14 17.68 -22.89
N ARG A 339 18.08 16.44 -22.36
CA ARG A 339 17.71 15.24 -23.11
C ARG A 339 16.24 14.86 -22.98
N SER A 340 15.57 15.23 -21.90
CA SER A 340 14.13 15.14 -21.79
C SER A 340 13.51 16.38 -22.42
N ARG A 341 13.25 16.33 -23.73
CA ARG A 341 12.37 17.30 -24.36
C ARG A 341 11.00 17.14 -23.72
N MET A 342 10.63 18.06 -22.83
CA MET A 342 9.22 18.29 -22.59
C MET A 342 8.59 18.63 -23.95
N PRO A 343 7.51 17.93 -24.37
CA PRO A 343 6.76 18.42 -25.50
C PRO A 343 6.31 19.83 -25.13
N SER A 344 6.80 20.81 -25.87
CA SER A 344 6.23 22.15 -25.81
C SER A 344 4.76 21.96 -26.14
N SER A 345 3.88 22.16 -25.16
CA SER A 345 2.45 22.34 -25.39
C SER A 345 2.30 23.51 -26.35
N ALA A 346 1.98 23.20 -27.59
CA ALA A 346 1.42 24.13 -28.52
C ALA A 346 -0.08 24.26 -28.25
#